data_af5e79050f624baa001c029bb08e7b04
#
_entry.id   af5e79050f624baa001c029bb08e7b04
#
_cell.length_a   1.000
_cell.length_b   1.000
_cell.length_c   1.000
_cell.angle_alpha   90.00
_cell.angle_beta   90.00
_cell.angle_gamma   90.00
#
_symmetry.space_group_name_H-M   'P 1'
#
loop_
_entity.id
_entity.type
_entity.pdbx_description
1 polymer ?
#
loop_
_entity_poly.entity_id
_entity_poly.type
_entity_poly.pdbx_seq_one_letter_code
_entity_poly.pdbx_strand_id
1 'polypeptide(L)'
;PLDEVALLTSVREARIWHLIRTRVDEAWKNADWSELKRLGVDETSTRKGHKYGTVFLEINGKETSRGRGASKVARLLYFTPGKDKETFSEFVAELNRRGVAPSQVEEIAMDMSKAFIAGAGEHFPDAQISFDRFHVMKLCGESLDEIRKQVVRENGSLPRGAMWALRGNPESLKEEQRQLRQQICKEHRKIARALSIREFLADLWNYQSRSDAEQHLGSVISWCSRSRMQPFVKLGKTLKRHMDGILGYFNNYTT
;
A
#
# COMPACT_ATOMS: atom_id res chain seq x y z
N PRO A 1 -17.81 -12.28 -15.44
CA PRO A 1 -16.77 -12.91 -16.28
C PRO A 1 -17.16 -12.74 -17.74
N LEU A 2 -16.17 -12.78 -18.66
CA LEU A 2 -16.42 -12.58 -20.09
C LEU A 2 -17.28 -13.69 -20.68
N ASP A 3 -17.17 -14.88 -20.17
CA ASP A 3 -17.99 -16.05 -20.53
C ASP A 3 -19.49 -15.77 -20.39
N GLU A 4 -19.91 -15.13 -19.29
CA GLU A 4 -21.32 -14.76 -19.08
C GLU A 4 -21.78 -13.68 -20.07
N VAL A 5 -20.90 -12.70 -20.38
CA VAL A 5 -21.20 -11.67 -21.37
C VAL A 5 -21.29 -12.29 -22.78
N ALA A 6 -20.40 -13.23 -23.12
CA ALA A 6 -20.43 -13.96 -24.37
C ALA A 6 -21.75 -14.77 -24.54
N LEU A 7 -22.19 -15.41 -23.45
CA LEU A 7 -23.43 -16.16 -23.40
C LEU A 7 -24.66 -15.24 -23.58
N LEU A 8 -24.69 -14.12 -22.86
CA LEU A 8 -25.82 -13.17 -22.89
C LEU A 8 -25.92 -12.43 -24.24
N THR A 9 -24.79 -12.18 -24.88
CA THR A 9 -24.76 -11.40 -26.13
C THR A 9 -24.68 -12.24 -27.40
N SER A 10 -24.50 -13.56 -27.27
CA SER A 10 -24.23 -14.49 -28.38
C SER A 10 -23.01 -14.08 -29.22
N VAL A 11 -22.07 -13.32 -28.62
CA VAL A 11 -20.86 -12.86 -29.27
C VAL A 11 -19.68 -13.71 -28.80
N ARG A 12 -18.81 -14.14 -29.73
CA ARG A 12 -17.62 -14.91 -29.37
C ARG A 12 -16.70 -14.10 -28.45
N GLU A 13 -16.19 -14.73 -27.43
CA GLU A 13 -15.31 -14.12 -26.40
C GLU A 13 -14.12 -13.35 -27.02
N ALA A 14 -13.48 -13.92 -28.06
CA ALA A 14 -12.39 -13.27 -28.77
C ALA A 14 -12.81 -11.92 -29.41
N ARG A 15 -14.06 -11.81 -29.89
CA ARG A 15 -14.58 -10.54 -30.43
C ARG A 15 -14.86 -9.51 -29.34
N ILE A 16 -15.34 -9.97 -28.19
CA ILE A 16 -15.54 -9.10 -27.01
C ILE A 16 -14.19 -8.56 -26.56
N TRP A 17 -13.16 -9.42 -26.44
CA TRP A 17 -11.79 -9.02 -26.13
C TRP A 17 -11.23 -8.01 -27.14
N HIS A 18 -11.44 -8.23 -28.40
CA HIS A 18 -10.99 -7.29 -29.44
C HIS A 18 -11.65 -5.91 -29.29
N LEU A 19 -12.97 -5.88 -29.08
CA LEU A 19 -13.70 -4.62 -28.85
C LEU A 19 -13.21 -3.90 -27.58
N ILE A 20 -13.00 -4.62 -26.48
CA ILE A 20 -12.50 -4.04 -25.23
C ILE A 20 -11.12 -3.43 -25.48
N ARG A 21 -10.20 -4.18 -26.10
CA ARG A 21 -8.84 -3.69 -26.39
C ARG A 21 -8.88 -2.43 -27.25
N THR A 22 -9.63 -2.44 -28.34
CA THR A 22 -9.75 -1.28 -29.23
C THR A 22 -10.26 -0.05 -28.46
N ARG A 23 -11.29 -0.22 -27.63
CA ARG A 23 -11.85 0.89 -26.85
C ARG A 23 -10.91 1.38 -25.77
N VAL A 24 -10.21 0.48 -25.09
CA VAL A 24 -9.20 0.85 -24.09
C VAL A 24 -8.03 1.58 -24.75
N ASP A 25 -7.54 1.08 -25.89
CA ASP A 25 -6.44 1.72 -26.65
C ASP A 25 -6.83 3.12 -27.14
N GLU A 26 -8.05 3.29 -27.69
CA GLU A 26 -8.57 4.60 -28.09
C GLU A 26 -8.69 5.55 -26.89
N ALA A 27 -9.28 5.10 -25.79
CA ALA A 27 -9.45 5.91 -24.60
C ALA A 27 -8.10 6.31 -23.99
N TRP A 28 -7.13 5.39 -23.97
CA TRP A 28 -5.79 5.65 -23.47
C TRP A 28 -5.00 6.63 -24.37
N LYS A 29 -5.08 6.48 -25.68
CA LYS A 29 -4.43 7.40 -26.64
C LYS A 29 -4.97 8.82 -26.54
N ASN A 30 -6.28 8.96 -26.37
CA ASN A 30 -6.96 10.25 -26.29
C ASN A 30 -7.06 10.82 -24.87
N ALA A 31 -6.50 10.11 -23.87
CA ALA A 31 -6.53 10.58 -22.49
C ALA A 31 -5.68 11.84 -22.33
N ASP A 32 -6.29 12.87 -21.77
CA ASP A 32 -5.59 14.10 -21.38
C ASP A 32 -4.87 13.91 -20.05
N TRP A 33 -3.57 14.27 -20.02
CA TRP A 33 -2.70 14.20 -18.85
C TRP A 33 -2.17 15.59 -18.46
N SER A 34 -2.67 16.65 -19.07
CA SER A 34 -2.20 18.03 -18.84
C SER A 34 -2.32 18.47 -17.37
N GLU A 35 -3.31 17.94 -16.63
CA GLU A 35 -3.58 18.25 -15.24
C GLU A 35 -3.01 17.21 -14.25
N LEU A 36 -2.07 16.36 -14.69
CA LEU A 36 -1.49 15.31 -13.87
C LEU A 36 -0.59 15.91 -12.78
N LYS A 37 -1.03 15.83 -11.52
CA LYS A 37 -0.31 16.35 -10.35
C LYS A 37 0.06 15.29 -9.33
N ARG A 38 -0.69 14.19 -9.26
CA ARG A 38 -0.52 13.16 -8.24
C ARG A 38 -0.44 11.79 -8.86
N LEU A 39 0.62 11.07 -8.52
CA LEU A 39 0.87 9.70 -8.97
C LEU A 39 0.70 8.70 -7.83
N GLY A 40 0.07 7.56 -8.14
CA GLY A 40 0.21 6.33 -7.39
C GLY A 40 1.15 5.38 -8.14
N VAL A 41 2.07 4.76 -7.43
CA VAL A 41 2.96 3.74 -7.99
C VAL A 41 2.84 2.48 -7.15
N ASP A 42 2.46 1.38 -7.77
CA ASP A 42 2.28 0.10 -7.09
C ASP A 42 2.81 -1.06 -7.93
N GLU A 43 3.06 -2.18 -7.27
CA GLU A 43 3.55 -3.41 -7.87
C GLU A 43 2.43 -4.43 -7.97
N THR A 44 2.22 -4.99 -9.15
CA THR A 44 1.24 -6.05 -9.35
C THR A 44 1.88 -7.32 -9.90
N SER A 45 1.39 -8.48 -9.45
CA SER A 45 1.82 -9.77 -9.99
C SER A 45 1.07 -10.07 -11.29
N THR A 46 1.80 -10.24 -12.37
CA THR A 46 1.22 -10.52 -13.69
C THR A 46 1.00 -12.01 -13.95
N ARG A 47 1.76 -12.89 -13.31
CA ARG A 47 1.67 -14.36 -13.44
C ARG A 47 2.22 -15.06 -12.19
N LYS A 48 1.84 -16.32 -12.00
CA LYS A 48 2.53 -17.20 -11.03
C LYS A 48 4.02 -17.28 -11.37
N GLY A 49 4.91 -17.19 -10.37
CA GLY A 49 6.37 -17.30 -10.55
C GLY A 49 7.11 -15.96 -10.57
N HIS A 50 6.74 -15.02 -9.70
CA HIS A 50 7.47 -13.76 -9.47
C HIS A 50 7.63 -12.84 -10.70
N LYS A 51 6.67 -12.87 -11.63
CA LYS A 51 6.59 -11.87 -12.70
C LYS A 51 5.77 -10.70 -12.21
N TYR A 52 6.44 -9.59 -12.00
CA TYR A 52 5.83 -8.35 -11.52
C TYR A 52 5.76 -7.32 -12.63
N GLY A 53 4.84 -6.38 -12.48
CA GLY A 53 4.78 -5.18 -13.27
C GLY A 53 4.49 -3.99 -12.39
N THR A 54 5.02 -2.85 -12.77
CA THR A 54 4.77 -1.56 -12.12
C THR A 54 3.59 -0.88 -12.78
N VAL A 55 2.66 -0.42 -11.95
CA VAL A 55 1.49 0.36 -12.36
C VAL A 55 1.67 1.80 -11.94
N PHE A 56 1.42 2.71 -12.87
CA PHE A 56 1.36 4.15 -12.61
C PHE A 56 -0.09 4.59 -12.72
N LEU A 57 -0.58 5.23 -11.66
CA LEU A 57 -1.96 5.66 -11.52
C LEU A 57 -2.01 7.17 -11.33
N GLU A 58 -3.01 7.83 -11.88
CA GLU A 58 -3.36 9.16 -11.44
C GLU A 58 -4.28 9.05 -10.22
N ILE A 59 -3.91 9.75 -9.15
CA ILE A 59 -4.72 9.84 -7.93
C ILE A 59 -5.44 11.18 -7.95
N ASN A 60 -6.67 11.21 -8.45
CA ASN A 60 -7.51 12.40 -8.44
C ASN A 60 -8.36 12.44 -7.18
N GLY A 61 -8.26 13.55 -6.43
CA GLY A 61 -9.08 13.82 -5.24
C GLY A 61 -10.56 14.15 -5.52
N LYS A 62 -11.09 13.85 -6.70
CA LYS A 62 -12.51 14.05 -7.01
C LYS A 62 -13.32 12.88 -6.46
N GLU A 63 -14.07 13.16 -5.42
CA GLU A 63 -15.11 12.27 -4.91
C GLU A 63 -16.14 12.00 -6.00
N THR A 64 -16.22 10.77 -6.47
CA THR A 64 -17.43 10.34 -7.19
C THR A 64 -18.49 10.01 -6.17
N SER A 65 -19.47 10.91 -6.02
CA SER A 65 -20.65 10.75 -5.19
C SER A 65 -21.56 9.64 -5.74
N ARG A 66 -21.25 8.39 -5.47
CA ARG A 66 -22.19 7.26 -5.55
C ARG A 66 -21.93 6.28 -4.41
N GLY A 67 -22.67 6.50 -3.32
CA GLY A 67 -23.04 5.49 -2.31
C GLY A 67 -21.91 4.79 -1.53
N ARG A 68 -21.89 4.96 -0.21
CA ARG A 68 -21.10 4.25 0.81
C ARG A 68 -19.60 4.10 0.50
N GLY A 69 -18.85 5.12 0.83
CA GLY A 69 -17.40 5.19 0.71
C GLY A 69 -17.03 5.94 -0.58
N ALA A 70 -16.61 7.19 -0.43
CA ALA A 70 -16.03 7.96 -1.52
C ALA A 70 -14.77 7.21 -2.01
N SER A 71 -14.91 6.46 -3.10
CA SER A 71 -13.80 5.84 -3.76
C SER A 71 -13.11 6.92 -4.58
N LYS A 72 -11.90 7.31 -4.19
CA LYS A 72 -11.03 8.12 -5.06
C LYS A 72 -10.86 7.34 -6.35
N VAL A 73 -11.30 7.91 -7.47
CA VAL A 73 -11.15 7.22 -8.77
C VAL A 73 -9.70 7.35 -9.18
N ALA A 74 -8.96 6.25 -9.05
CA ALA A 74 -7.64 6.14 -9.64
C ALA A 74 -7.78 5.83 -11.14
N ARG A 75 -7.07 6.57 -12.00
CA ARG A 75 -6.99 6.30 -13.43
C ARG A 75 -5.66 5.62 -13.74
N LEU A 76 -5.69 4.46 -14.37
CA LEU A 76 -4.48 3.81 -14.86
C LEU A 76 -3.87 4.66 -15.98
N LEU A 77 -2.63 5.09 -15.77
CA LEU A 77 -1.85 5.86 -16.74
C LEU A 77 -0.94 4.95 -17.56
N TYR A 78 -0.16 4.12 -16.88
CA TYR A 78 0.87 3.31 -17.52
C TYR A 78 1.07 2.01 -16.78
N PHE A 79 1.49 1.00 -17.50
CA PHE A 79 1.91 -0.30 -16.99
C PHE A 79 3.18 -0.74 -17.70
N THR A 80 4.18 -1.16 -16.96
CA THR A 80 5.40 -1.74 -17.52
C THR A 80 5.82 -2.99 -16.74
N PRO A 81 6.34 -4.03 -17.42
CA PRO A 81 6.93 -5.18 -16.75
C PRO A 81 8.18 -4.76 -15.95
N GLY A 82 8.37 -5.36 -14.79
CA GLY A 82 9.50 -5.05 -13.90
C GLY A 82 9.06 -4.35 -12.62
N LYS A 83 10.04 -4.14 -11.73
CA LYS A 83 9.86 -3.48 -10.43
C LYS A 83 11.11 -2.73 -9.97
N ASP A 84 11.93 -2.37 -10.90
CA ASP A 84 13.18 -1.65 -10.72
C ASP A 84 13.02 -0.16 -11.05
N LYS A 85 14.08 0.61 -10.89
CA LYS A 85 14.04 2.04 -11.15
C LYS A 85 13.87 2.38 -12.64
N GLU A 86 14.21 1.46 -13.52
CA GLU A 86 14.10 1.59 -14.98
C GLU A 86 12.63 1.74 -15.41
N THR A 87 11.67 1.20 -14.62
CA THR A 87 10.23 1.38 -14.86
C THR A 87 9.81 2.85 -14.82
N PHE A 88 10.48 3.67 -14.00
CA PHE A 88 10.25 5.12 -13.97
C PHE A 88 10.75 5.82 -15.22
N SER A 89 11.91 5.40 -15.77
CA SER A 89 12.45 5.95 -17.02
C SER A 89 11.48 5.71 -18.19
N GLU A 90 10.89 4.51 -18.27
CA GLU A 90 9.88 4.19 -19.30
C GLU A 90 8.62 5.05 -19.14
N PHE A 91 8.15 5.25 -17.91
CA PHE A 91 7.00 6.10 -17.64
C PHE A 91 7.28 7.58 -18.00
N VAL A 92 8.46 8.10 -17.66
CA VAL A 92 8.87 9.46 -18.00
C VAL A 92 8.97 9.66 -19.52
N ALA A 93 9.45 8.65 -20.26
CA ALA A 93 9.43 8.69 -21.70
C ALA A 93 8.01 8.82 -22.27
N GLU A 94 7.02 8.17 -21.62
CA GLU A 94 5.60 8.33 -21.99
C GLU A 94 5.05 9.71 -21.61
N LEU A 95 5.39 10.26 -20.44
CA LEU A 95 5.02 11.63 -20.05
C LEU A 95 5.51 12.64 -21.10
N ASN A 96 6.79 12.56 -21.47
CA ASN A 96 7.40 13.44 -22.47
C ASN A 96 6.74 13.32 -23.83
N ARG A 97 6.37 12.10 -24.24
CA ARG A 97 5.65 11.84 -25.49
C ARG A 97 4.27 12.50 -25.53
N ARG A 98 3.66 12.68 -24.36
CA ARG A 98 2.36 13.36 -24.18
C ARG A 98 2.48 14.86 -23.89
N GLY A 99 3.71 15.40 -23.88
CA GLY A 99 3.96 16.80 -23.58
C GLY A 99 3.79 17.17 -22.11
N VAL A 100 3.85 16.21 -21.20
CA VAL A 100 3.74 16.42 -19.74
C VAL A 100 5.14 16.43 -19.14
N ALA A 101 5.54 17.53 -18.49
CA ALA A 101 6.81 17.62 -17.82
C ALA A 101 6.79 16.85 -16.48
N PRO A 102 7.81 16.05 -16.15
CA PRO A 102 7.89 15.39 -14.85
C PRO A 102 7.78 16.36 -13.64
N SER A 103 8.28 17.59 -13.78
CA SER A 103 8.17 18.65 -12.77
C SER A 103 6.74 19.09 -12.47
N GLN A 104 5.76 18.73 -13.28
CA GLN A 104 4.34 18.98 -13.03
C GLN A 104 3.76 18.05 -11.95
N VAL A 105 4.41 16.91 -11.71
CA VAL A 105 4.01 15.97 -10.67
C VAL A 105 4.43 16.52 -9.31
N GLU A 106 3.43 16.84 -8.49
CA GLU A 106 3.63 17.45 -7.16
C GLU A 106 3.76 16.38 -6.06
N GLU A 107 3.12 15.21 -6.25
CA GLU A 107 3.07 14.15 -5.22
C GLU A 107 3.12 12.76 -5.85
N ILE A 108 3.86 11.84 -5.17
CA ILE A 108 3.94 10.43 -5.53
C ILE A 108 3.64 9.58 -4.31
N ALA A 109 2.51 8.84 -4.36
CA ALA A 109 2.18 7.81 -3.38
C ALA A 109 2.69 6.45 -3.85
N MET A 110 3.51 5.78 -3.03
CA MET A 110 4.13 4.49 -3.39
C MET A 110 4.47 3.64 -2.17
N ASP A 111 4.95 2.42 -2.39
CA ASP A 111 5.54 1.62 -1.33
C ASP A 111 6.94 2.12 -0.93
N MET A 112 7.50 1.56 0.15
CA MET A 112 8.84 1.88 0.64
C MET A 112 9.95 1.09 -0.10
N SER A 113 9.71 0.66 -1.34
CA SER A 113 10.69 -0.03 -2.17
C SER A 113 11.90 0.88 -2.44
N LYS A 114 13.10 0.37 -2.26
CA LYS A 114 14.33 1.12 -2.56
C LYS A 114 14.40 1.51 -4.04
N ALA A 115 13.93 0.64 -4.92
CA ALA A 115 13.92 0.89 -6.36
C ALA A 115 12.98 2.04 -6.70
N PHE A 116 11.77 2.05 -6.12
CA PHE A 116 10.79 3.11 -6.35
C PHE A 116 11.26 4.45 -5.76
N ILE A 117 11.83 4.44 -4.54
CA ILE A 117 12.40 5.65 -3.94
C ILE A 117 13.53 6.22 -4.82
N ALA A 118 14.41 5.36 -5.34
CA ALA A 118 15.49 5.79 -6.24
C ALA A 118 14.94 6.33 -7.57
N GLY A 119 13.98 5.63 -8.19
CA GLY A 119 13.36 6.07 -9.45
C GLY A 119 12.59 7.38 -9.30
N ALA A 120 11.80 7.53 -8.24
CA ALA A 120 11.09 8.77 -7.96
C ALA A 120 12.06 9.94 -7.70
N GLY A 121 13.09 9.73 -6.88
CA GLY A 121 14.11 10.77 -6.60
C GLY A 121 14.94 11.18 -7.81
N GLU A 122 15.19 10.26 -8.76
CA GLU A 122 15.93 10.55 -9.99
C GLU A 122 15.07 11.34 -11.00
N HIS A 123 13.81 10.97 -11.17
CA HIS A 123 12.96 11.49 -12.24
C HIS A 123 11.97 12.58 -11.79
N PHE A 124 11.64 12.64 -10.50
CA PHE A 124 10.68 13.57 -9.91
C PHE A 124 11.26 14.21 -8.64
N PRO A 125 12.39 14.93 -8.74
CA PRO A 125 13.13 15.45 -7.58
C PRO A 125 12.32 16.43 -6.73
N ASP A 126 11.37 17.14 -7.34
CA ASP A 126 10.55 18.15 -6.68
C ASP A 126 9.24 17.56 -6.12
N ALA A 127 8.90 16.31 -6.45
CA ALA A 127 7.67 15.69 -6.01
C ALA A 127 7.78 15.23 -4.55
N GLN A 128 6.73 15.50 -3.79
CA GLN A 128 6.60 14.98 -2.44
C GLN A 128 6.29 13.50 -2.47
N ILE A 129 7.13 12.68 -1.81
CA ILE A 129 6.88 11.26 -1.67
C ILE A 129 5.99 11.00 -0.45
N SER A 130 4.91 10.24 -0.64
CA SER A 130 4.09 9.70 0.43
C SER A 130 4.08 8.16 0.37
N PHE A 131 4.17 7.50 1.54
CA PHE A 131 4.14 6.05 1.60
C PHE A 131 2.74 5.54 1.96
N ASP A 132 2.31 4.53 1.20
CA ASP A 132 1.01 3.90 1.40
C ASP A 132 0.90 3.28 2.82
N ARG A 133 -0.18 3.66 3.52
CA ARG A 133 -0.58 3.13 4.82
C ARG A 133 -0.57 1.59 4.85
N PHE A 134 -1.06 0.96 3.79
CA PHE A 134 -1.13 -0.50 3.71
C PHE A 134 0.26 -1.12 3.87
N HIS A 135 1.26 -0.58 3.19
CA HIS A 135 2.64 -1.09 3.21
C HIS A 135 3.31 -0.87 4.58
N VAL A 136 3.05 0.27 5.23
CA VAL A 136 3.51 0.53 6.60
C VAL A 136 2.92 -0.50 7.58
N MET A 137 1.61 -0.73 7.51
CA MET A 137 0.92 -1.70 8.36
C MET A 137 1.31 -3.14 8.05
N LYS A 138 1.63 -3.47 6.79
CA LYS A 138 2.15 -4.77 6.37
C LYS A 138 3.48 -5.09 7.06
N LEU A 139 4.44 -4.15 7.07
CA LEU A 139 5.73 -4.32 7.77
C LEU A 139 5.54 -4.58 9.27
N CYS A 140 4.60 -3.87 9.89
CA CYS A 140 4.27 -4.11 11.30
C CYS A 140 3.63 -5.49 11.50
N GLY A 141 2.74 -5.90 10.61
CA GLY A 141 2.13 -7.23 10.60
C GLY A 141 3.15 -8.37 10.44
N GLU A 142 4.15 -8.18 9.60
CA GLU A 142 5.27 -9.12 9.42
C GLU A 142 6.12 -9.22 10.70
N SER A 143 6.39 -8.07 11.36
CA SER A 143 7.10 -8.05 12.64
C SER A 143 6.33 -8.78 13.75
N LEU A 144 5.00 -8.62 13.80
CA LEU A 144 4.14 -9.38 14.70
C LEU A 144 4.17 -10.89 14.41
N ASP A 145 4.14 -11.27 13.12
CA ASP A 145 4.18 -12.68 12.72
C ASP A 145 5.51 -13.34 13.09
N GLU A 146 6.63 -12.62 13.00
CA GLU A 146 7.92 -13.10 13.48
C GLU A 146 7.93 -13.35 15.00
N ILE A 147 7.30 -12.47 15.79
CA ILE A 147 7.14 -12.71 17.25
C ILE A 147 6.26 -13.94 17.50
N ARG A 148 5.15 -14.09 16.76
CA ARG A 148 4.30 -15.29 16.83
C ARG A 148 5.09 -16.57 16.56
N LYS A 149 5.89 -16.58 15.48
CA LYS A 149 6.76 -17.72 15.12
C LYS A 149 7.81 -18.02 16.20
N GLN A 150 8.39 -16.98 16.83
CA GLN A 150 9.32 -17.16 17.95
C GLN A 150 8.64 -17.83 19.13
N VAL A 151 7.45 -17.35 19.51
CA VAL A 151 6.67 -17.95 20.62
C VAL A 151 6.30 -19.40 20.31
N VAL A 152 5.95 -19.73 19.08
CA VAL A 152 5.68 -21.13 18.69
C VAL A 152 6.94 -22.00 18.83
N ARG A 153 8.11 -21.51 18.48
CA ARG A 153 9.37 -22.26 18.68
C ARG A 153 9.73 -22.45 20.16
N GLU A 154 9.43 -21.45 21.00
CA GLU A 154 9.75 -21.47 22.44
C GLU A 154 8.75 -22.31 23.25
N ASN A 155 7.47 -22.25 22.92
CA ASN A 155 6.37 -22.77 23.74
C ASN A 155 5.52 -23.86 23.06
N GLY A 156 5.87 -24.28 21.84
CA GLY A 156 5.07 -25.22 21.06
C GLY A 156 4.01 -24.53 20.19
N SER A 157 2.92 -25.21 19.88
CA SER A 157 1.90 -24.73 18.96
C SER A 157 0.97 -23.70 19.61
N LEU A 158 0.55 -22.70 18.83
CA LEU A 158 -0.58 -21.86 19.17
C LEU A 158 -1.90 -22.48 18.65
N PRO A 159 -3.05 -22.12 19.22
CA PRO A 159 -4.34 -22.58 18.75
C PRO A 159 -4.56 -22.32 17.25
N ARG A 160 -5.36 -23.19 16.60
CA ARG A 160 -5.73 -23.01 15.21
C ARG A 160 -6.44 -21.66 15.00
N GLY A 161 -6.07 -20.93 13.95
CA GLY A 161 -6.65 -19.61 13.69
C GLY A 161 -5.91 -18.44 14.35
N ALA A 162 -4.91 -18.70 15.21
CA ALA A 162 -4.14 -17.66 15.92
C ALA A 162 -3.57 -16.58 14.97
N MET A 163 -3.05 -16.98 13.80
CA MET A 163 -2.52 -16.03 12.81
C MET A 163 -3.59 -15.02 12.36
N TRP A 164 -4.78 -15.49 12.05
CA TRP A 164 -5.88 -14.65 11.59
C TRP A 164 -6.43 -13.76 12.72
N ALA A 165 -6.57 -14.31 13.93
CA ALA A 165 -7.00 -13.55 15.09
C ALA A 165 -6.03 -12.41 15.42
N LEU A 166 -4.72 -12.62 15.29
CA LEU A 166 -3.71 -11.61 15.59
C LEU A 166 -3.53 -10.56 14.48
N ARG A 167 -3.68 -10.95 13.21
CA ARG A 167 -3.48 -10.04 12.05
C ARG A 167 -4.74 -9.26 11.69
N GLY A 168 -5.93 -9.75 12.03
CA GLY A 168 -7.19 -9.12 11.70
C GLY A 168 -7.33 -7.72 12.29
N ASN A 169 -8.13 -6.87 11.61
CA ASN A 169 -8.54 -5.60 12.18
C ASN A 169 -9.46 -5.86 13.38
N PRO A 170 -9.23 -5.25 14.56
CA PRO A 170 -10.04 -5.45 15.76
C PRO A 170 -11.55 -5.32 15.53
N GLU A 171 -11.94 -4.34 14.74
CA GLU A 171 -13.35 -4.04 14.45
C GLU A 171 -14.04 -5.11 13.59
N SER A 172 -13.28 -5.77 12.71
CA SER A 172 -13.81 -6.78 11.79
C SER A 172 -13.69 -8.21 12.28
N LEU A 173 -13.08 -8.44 13.46
CA LEU A 173 -12.95 -9.77 14.03
C LEU A 173 -14.32 -10.31 14.48
N LYS A 174 -14.59 -11.58 14.16
CA LYS A 174 -15.70 -12.32 14.73
C LYS A 174 -15.46 -12.55 16.23
N GLU A 175 -16.54 -12.77 17.00
CA GLU A 175 -16.46 -12.94 18.45
C GLU A 175 -15.50 -14.06 18.88
N GLU A 176 -15.52 -15.20 18.20
CA GLU A 176 -14.62 -16.32 18.44
C GLU A 176 -13.14 -15.92 18.24
N GLN A 177 -12.86 -15.09 17.22
CA GLN A 177 -11.52 -14.60 16.95
C GLN A 177 -11.05 -13.58 18.00
N ARG A 178 -11.95 -12.75 18.52
CA ARG A 178 -11.67 -11.82 19.62
C ARG A 178 -11.32 -12.57 20.90
N GLN A 179 -12.11 -13.59 21.26
CA GLN A 179 -11.85 -14.43 22.42
C GLN A 179 -10.51 -15.17 22.30
N LEU A 180 -10.25 -15.78 21.14
CA LEU A 180 -8.97 -16.43 20.85
C LEU A 180 -7.79 -15.46 20.98
N ARG A 181 -7.93 -14.25 20.43
CA ARG A 181 -6.91 -13.19 20.54
C ARG A 181 -6.66 -12.80 21.99
N GLN A 182 -7.71 -12.63 22.80
CA GLN A 182 -7.60 -12.32 24.23
C GLN A 182 -6.91 -13.45 24.99
N GLN A 183 -7.26 -14.69 24.73
CA GLN A 183 -6.62 -15.85 25.34
C GLN A 183 -5.13 -15.88 25.01
N ILE A 184 -4.73 -15.78 23.75
CA ILE A 184 -3.33 -15.76 23.33
C ILE A 184 -2.56 -14.62 24.01
N CYS A 185 -3.15 -13.43 24.11
CA CYS A 185 -2.53 -12.29 24.76
C CYS A 185 -2.34 -12.48 26.29
N LYS A 186 -3.26 -13.17 26.94
CA LYS A 186 -3.11 -13.54 28.38
C LYS A 186 -1.97 -14.53 28.60
N GLU A 187 -1.83 -15.51 27.73
CA GLU A 187 -0.85 -16.58 27.85
C GLU A 187 0.56 -16.14 27.37
N HIS A 188 0.65 -15.22 26.40
CA HIS A 188 1.90 -14.85 25.73
C HIS A 188 2.16 -13.34 25.74
N ARG A 189 2.84 -12.86 26.80
CA ARG A 189 3.17 -11.43 26.98
C ARG A 189 3.92 -10.80 25.79
N LYS A 190 4.80 -11.57 25.10
CA LYS A 190 5.52 -11.07 23.93
C LYS A 190 4.56 -10.74 22.80
N ILE A 191 3.56 -11.62 22.54
CA ILE A 191 2.53 -11.39 21.51
C ILE A 191 1.63 -10.22 21.89
N ALA A 192 1.16 -10.16 23.13
CA ALA A 192 0.33 -9.06 23.61
C ALA A 192 1.02 -7.71 23.40
N ARG A 193 2.29 -7.59 23.77
CA ARG A 193 3.07 -6.37 23.59
C ARG A 193 3.28 -6.00 22.11
N ALA A 194 3.57 -6.99 21.27
CA ALA A 194 3.71 -6.79 19.82
C ALA A 194 2.41 -6.32 19.18
N LEU A 195 1.29 -6.89 19.61
CA LEU A 195 -0.04 -6.49 19.18
C LEU A 195 -0.38 -5.06 19.59
N SER A 196 -0.09 -4.69 20.85
CA SER A 196 -0.32 -3.31 21.33
C SER A 196 0.47 -2.28 20.54
N ILE A 197 1.73 -2.58 20.14
CA ILE A 197 2.51 -1.68 19.27
C ILE A 197 1.86 -1.57 17.89
N ARG A 198 1.34 -2.67 17.34
CA ARG A 198 0.64 -2.64 16.04
C ARG A 198 -0.63 -1.80 16.09
N GLU A 199 -1.42 -1.94 17.13
CA GLU A 199 -2.64 -1.14 17.32
C GLU A 199 -2.30 0.33 17.51
N PHE A 200 -1.32 0.62 18.34
CA PHE A 200 -0.84 1.99 18.52
C PHE A 200 -0.30 2.61 17.22
N LEU A 201 0.43 1.86 16.39
CA LEU A 201 0.80 2.35 15.06
C LEU A 201 -0.43 2.58 14.16
N ALA A 202 -1.46 1.74 14.25
CA ALA A 202 -2.66 1.90 13.44
C ALA A 202 -3.41 3.21 13.77
N ASP A 203 -3.34 3.69 15.00
CA ASP A 203 -3.96 4.96 15.44
C ASP A 203 -3.32 6.18 14.76
N LEU A 204 -2.11 6.05 14.21
CA LEU A 204 -1.45 7.11 13.45
C LEU A 204 -2.37 7.73 12.40
N TRP A 205 -3.15 6.92 11.71
CA TRP A 205 -3.98 7.36 10.58
C TRP A 205 -5.28 8.07 11.00
N ASN A 206 -5.54 8.20 12.30
CA ASN A 206 -6.70 8.91 12.86
C ASN A 206 -6.41 10.40 13.12
N TYR A 207 -5.13 10.81 13.04
CA TYR A 207 -4.75 12.21 13.24
C TYR A 207 -5.12 13.08 12.03
N GLN A 208 -5.47 14.35 12.31
CA GLN A 208 -5.78 15.35 11.29
C GLN A 208 -4.60 16.31 11.06
N SER A 209 -3.68 16.39 12.01
CA SER A 209 -2.54 17.29 11.98
C SER A 209 -1.26 16.48 11.73
N ARG A 210 -0.41 16.96 10.80
CA ARG A 210 0.93 16.39 10.57
C ARG A 210 1.78 16.41 11.84
N SER A 211 1.69 17.51 12.62
CA SER A 211 2.47 17.67 13.86
C SER A 211 2.10 16.62 14.90
N ASP A 212 0.80 16.35 15.09
CA ASP A 212 0.34 15.36 16.04
C ASP A 212 0.70 13.92 15.56
N ALA A 213 0.56 13.67 14.25
CA ALA A 213 0.98 12.43 13.64
C ALA A 213 2.50 12.18 13.81
N GLU A 214 3.32 13.22 13.67
CA GLU A 214 4.76 13.15 13.85
C GLU A 214 5.12 12.81 15.30
N GLN A 215 4.49 13.44 16.28
CA GLN A 215 4.68 13.14 17.70
C GLN A 215 4.26 11.69 18.01
N HIS A 216 3.11 11.27 17.48
CA HIS A 216 2.63 9.90 17.64
C HIS A 216 3.59 8.87 17.03
N LEU A 217 4.03 9.08 15.78
CA LEU A 217 4.98 8.21 15.10
C LEU A 217 6.32 8.16 15.84
N GLY A 218 6.79 9.28 16.39
CA GLY A 218 7.95 9.33 17.27
C GLY A 218 7.80 8.45 18.51
N SER A 219 6.60 8.45 19.10
CA SER A 219 6.27 7.58 20.25
C SER A 219 6.25 6.10 19.87
N VAL A 220 5.71 5.75 18.70
CA VAL A 220 5.74 4.37 18.15
C VAL A 220 7.18 3.92 17.95
N ILE A 221 8.01 4.74 17.29
CA ILE A 221 9.45 4.45 17.03
C ILE A 221 10.18 4.22 18.33
N SER A 222 9.94 5.06 19.32
CA SER A 222 10.52 4.95 20.66
C SER A 222 10.10 3.65 21.34
N TRP A 223 8.82 3.29 21.29
CA TRP A 223 8.32 2.04 21.83
C TRP A 223 8.92 0.81 21.13
N CYS A 224 8.96 0.81 19.79
CA CYS A 224 9.63 -0.23 19.01
C CYS A 224 11.08 -0.43 19.46
N SER A 225 11.84 0.66 19.57
CA SER A 225 13.28 0.63 19.92
C SER A 225 13.53 0.05 21.32
N ARG A 226 12.66 0.35 22.30
CA ARG A 226 12.75 -0.13 23.68
C ARG A 226 12.05 -1.46 23.94
N SER A 227 11.42 -2.03 22.92
CA SER A 227 10.62 -3.26 23.07
C SER A 227 11.43 -4.50 23.45
N ARG A 228 12.74 -4.52 23.16
CA ARG A 228 13.62 -5.71 23.26
C ARG A 228 13.19 -6.86 22.34
N MET A 229 12.26 -6.61 21.41
CA MET A 229 11.81 -7.55 20.38
C MET A 229 12.52 -7.22 19.07
N GLN A 230 13.47 -8.03 18.62
CA GLN A 230 14.31 -7.72 17.45
C GLN A 230 13.52 -7.35 16.19
N PRO A 231 12.41 -8.01 15.82
CA PRO A 231 11.59 -7.59 14.69
C PRO A 231 11.06 -6.16 14.82
N PHE A 232 10.61 -5.77 16.02
CA PHE A 232 10.11 -4.42 16.28
C PHE A 232 11.23 -3.38 16.37
N VAL A 233 12.40 -3.73 16.89
CA VAL A 233 13.58 -2.84 16.84
C VAL A 233 13.96 -2.53 15.39
N LYS A 234 13.92 -3.53 14.50
CA LYS A 234 14.14 -3.34 13.06
C LYS A 234 13.04 -2.47 12.43
N LEU A 235 11.78 -2.73 12.77
CA LEU A 235 10.65 -1.92 12.34
C LEU A 235 10.83 -0.46 12.73
N GLY A 236 11.16 -0.17 14.00
CA GLY A 236 11.39 1.19 14.48
C GLY A 236 12.49 1.92 13.69
N LYS A 237 13.58 1.22 13.32
CA LYS A 237 14.64 1.79 12.45
C LYS A 237 14.12 2.10 11.04
N THR A 238 13.27 1.23 10.49
CA THR A 238 12.65 1.43 9.17
C THR A 238 11.68 2.61 9.21
N LEU A 239 10.79 2.68 10.19
CA LEU A 239 9.84 3.80 10.38
C LEU A 239 10.59 5.12 10.53
N LYS A 240 11.67 5.16 11.32
CA LYS A 240 12.50 6.35 11.49
C LYS A 240 13.13 6.82 10.17
N ARG A 241 13.66 5.87 9.37
CA ARG A 241 14.27 6.17 8.07
C ARG A 241 13.29 6.77 7.07
N HIS A 242 12.06 6.31 7.11
CA HIS A 242 11.01 6.68 6.16
C HIS A 242 9.97 7.63 6.74
N MET A 243 10.29 8.29 7.87
CA MET A 243 9.37 9.12 8.64
C MET A 243 8.72 10.21 7.79
N ASP A 244 9.50 10.94 7.01
CA ASP A 244 9.00 12.02 6.17
C ASP A 244 8.00 11.54 5.13
N GLY A 245 8.28 10.42 4.45
CA GLY A 245 7.36 9.84 3.48
C GLY A 245 6.10 9.25 4.12
N ILE A 246 6.19 8.67 5.34
CA ILE A 246 5.01 8.23 6.09
C ILE A 246 4.14 9.43 6.46
N LEU A 247 4.75 10.53 6.89
CA LEU A 247 4.08 11.77 7.25
C LEU A 247 3.60 12.56 6.02
N GLY A 248 4.09 12.24 4.82
CA GLY A 248 3.61 12.79 3.55
C GLY A 248 2.11 12.66 3.36
N TYR A 249 1.53 11.53 3.82
CA TYR A 249 0.08 11.31 3.83
C TYR A 249 -0.72 12.49 4.43
N PHE A 250 -0.22 13.10 5.51
CA PHE A 250 -0.93 14.16 6.25
C PHE A 250 -0.85 15.53 5.59
N ASN A 251 -0.09 15.70 4.51
CA ASN A 251 -0.06 16.95 3.78
C ASN A 251 -1.28 17.09 2.85
N ASN A 252 -1.67 15.98 2.18
CA ASN A 252 -2.73 15.99 1.17
C ASN A 252 -3.74 14.85 1.33
N TYR A 253 -3.60 14.00 2.36
CA TYR A 253 -4.41 12.78 2.58
C TYR A 253 -4.48 11.86 1.35
N THR A 254 -3.35 11.76 0.64
CA THR A 254 -3.25 11.09 -0.65
C THR A 254 -2.66 9.69 -0.48
N THR A 255 -3.48 8.71 -0.10
CA THR A 255 -3.16 7.26 -0.28
C THR A 255 -4.44 6.44 -0.28
#